data_97cec8a1d65dbe6e3ca518767c82fca6
#
_entry.id   97cec8a1d65dbe6e3ca518767c82fca6
#
_cell.length_a   1.000
_cell.length_b   1.000
_cell.length_c   1.000
_cell.angle_alpha   90.00
_cell.angle_beta   90.00
_cell.angle_gamma   90.00
#
_symmetry.space_group_name_H-M   'P 1'
#
loop_
_entity.id
_entity.type
_entity.pdbx_description
1 polymer ?
#
loop_
_entity_poly.entity_id
_entity_poly.type
_entity_poly.pdbx_seq_one_letter_code
_entity_poly.pdbx_strand_id
1 'polypeptide(L)'
;MNAMRLFIALVWLSGLLPGMVQASDADRFVAASRSQQADLLTQWAAAPDASRLPLLEALQKENLYVDTQKHAFAQRNGSVIPLGESQTAEGPTKAVRLTNRLRVLAATAIATHQLVSDSVTERRAAARQLQRDARPDMLAFLE
;
A
#
# COMPACT_ATOMS: atom_id res chain seq x y z
N MET A 1 -4.29 -69.75 -8.32
CA MET A 1 -3.32 -69.00 -7.52
C MET A 1 -3.00 -67.70 -8.21
N ASN A 2 -3.84 -66.72 -8.08
CA ASN A 2 -3.61 -65.42 -8.65
C ASN A 2 -3.76 -64.37 -7.56
N ALA A 3 -2.61 -63.90 -7.10
CA ALA A 3 -2.57 -62.77 -6.17
C ALA A 3 -2.95 -61.49 -6.94
N MET A 4 -4.15 -61.04 -6.75
CA MET A 4 -4.68 -59.79 -7.28
C MET A 4 -4.05 -58.67 -6.48
N ARG A 5 -3.03 -58.02 -7.03
CA ARG A 5 -2.44 -56.80 -6.49
C ARG A 5 -3.40 -55.67 -6.67
N LEU A 6 -4.07 -55.31 -5.59
CA LEU A 6 -4.91 -54.11 -5.52
C LEU A 6 -3.95 -52.91 -5.45
N PHE A 7 -3.71 -52.24 -6.57
CA PHE A 7 -3.08 -50.92 -6.60
C PHE A 7 -4.10 -49.89 -6.14
N ILE A 8 -3.99 -49.51 -4.87
CA ILE A 8 -4.68 -48.29 -4.38
C ILE A 8 -3.88 -47.12 -4.92
N ALA A 9 -4.37 -46.55 -6.02
CA ALA A 9 -3.94 -45.25 -6.50
C ALA A 9 -4.45 -44.19 -5.51
N LEU A 10 -3.59 -43.78 -4.59
CA LEU A 10 -3.84 -42.60 -3.73
C LEU A 10 -3.73 -41.37 -4.60
N VAL A 11 -4.87 -40.94 -5.14
CA VAL A 11 -4.97 -39.67 -5.82
C VAL A 11 -4.81 -38.57 -4.77
N TRP A 12 -3.62 -38.02 -4.70
CA TRP A 12 -3.36 -36.77 -4.02
C TRP A 12 -4.11 -35.67 -4.78
N LEU A 13 -5.32 -35.41 -4.34
CA LEU A 13 -6.07 -34.22 -4.72
C LEU A 13 -5.41 -33.05 -4.01
N SER A 14 -4.32 -32.56 -4.62
CA SER A 14 -3.74 -31.28 -4.25
C SER A 14 -4.79 -30.22 -4.52
N GLY A 15 -5.57 -29.89 -3.50
CA GLY A 15 -6.45 -28.76 -3.52
C GLY A 15 -5.59 -27.51 -3.75
N LEU A 16 -5.51 -27.05 -4.99
CA LEU A 16 -5.18 -25.66 -5.30
C LEU A 16 -6.30 -24.84 -4.66
N LEU A 17 -6.08 -24.41 -3.41
CA LEU A 17 -6.77 -23.26 -2.90
C LEU A 17 -6.40 -22.12 -3.83
N PRO A 18 -7.35 -21.47 -4.53
CA PRO A 18 -7.05 -20.25 -5.22
C PRO A 18 -6.55 -19.30 -4.14
N GLY A 19 -5.25 -19.00 -4.16
CA GLY A 19 -4.71 -17.96 -3.32
C GLY A 19 -5.58 -16.73 -3.57
N MET A 20 -6.29 -16.25 -2.56
CA MET A 20 -6.95 -14.97 -2.64
C MET A 20 -5.84 -13.96 -2.91
N VAL A 21 -5.72 -13.53 -4.15
CA VAL A 21 -4.86 -12.42 -4.53
C VAL A 21 -5.45 -11.22 -3.78
N GLN A 22 -4.80 -10.83 -2.70
CA GLN A 22 -5.21 -9.62 -1.97
C GLN A 22 -4.74 -8.45 -2.80
N ALA A 23 -5.69 -7.59 -3.20
CA ALA A 23 -5.36 -6.35 -3.86
C ALA A 23 -4.28 -5.61 -3.08
N SER A 24 -3.26 -5.10 -3.77
CA SER A 24 -2.17 -4.35 -3.15
C SER A 24 -2.72 -3.16 -2.35
N ASP A 25 -1.98 -2.69 -1.36
CA ASP A 25 -2.38 -1.51 -0.58
C ASP A 25 -2.62 -0.29 -1.48
N ALA A 26 -1.85 -0.18 -2.58
CA ALA A 26 -2.02 0.90 -3.54
C ALA A 26 -3.35 0.81 -4.30
N ASP A 27 -3.70 -0.36 -4.81
CA ASP A 27 -4.96 -0.59 -5.53
C ASP A 27 -6.15 -0.44 -4.58
N ARG A 28 -6.05 -0.92 -3.34
CA ARG A 28 -7.07 -0.72 -2.30
C ARG A 28 -7.31 0.76 -2.02
N PHE A 29 -6.23 1.55 -1.96
CA PHE A 29 -6.34 2.99 -1.69
C PHE A 29 -7.06 3.73 -2.82
N VAL A 30 -6.69 3.48 -4.08
CA VAL A 30 -7.31 4.18 -5.22
C VAL A 30 -8.75 3.74 -5.48
N ALA A 31 -9.12 2.52 -5.09
CA ALA A 31 -10.48 2.01 -5.18
C ALA A 31 -11.39 2.49 -4.03
N ALA A 32 -10.80 2.93 -2.91
CA ALA A 32 -11.51 3.32 -1.71
C ALA A 32 -12.22 4.68 -1.83
N SER A 33 -13.32 4.84 -1.09
CA SER A 33 -13.95 6.15 -0.88
C SER A 33 -13.04 7.07 -0.06
N ARG A 34 -13.32 8.38 -0.05
CA ARG A 34 -12.49 9.35 0.69
C ARG A 34 -12.43 9.10 2.19
N SER A 35 -13.51 8.61 2.81
CA SER A 35 -13.50 8.23 4.22
C SER A 35 -12.65 6.98 4.45
N GLN A 36 -12.78 5.97 3.60
CA GLN A 36 -11.96 4.77 3.66
C GLN A 36 -10.47 5.06 3.40
N GLN A 37 -10.16 6.00 2.50
CA GLN A 37 -8.78 6.47 2.30
C GLN A 37 -8.20 7.10 3.57
N ALA A 38 -9.01 7.89 4.29
CA ALA A 38 -8.59 8.47 5.58
C ALA A 38 -8.34 7.38 6.63
N ASP A 39 -9.21 6.38 6.71
CA ASP A 39 -9.09 5.25 7.63
C ASP A 39 -7.84 4.42 7.31
N LEU A 40 -7.57 4.15 6.02
CA LEU A 40 -6.37 3.43 5.58
C LEU A 40 -5.09 4.20 5.97
N LEU A 41 -5.02 5.51 5.71
CA LEU A 41 -3.86 6.32 6.07
C LEU A 41 -3.64 6.34 7.59
N THR A 42 -4.70 6.40 8.37
CA THR A 42 -4.63 6.34 9.84
C THR A 42 -4.12 4.99 10.32
N GLN A 43 -4.64 3.89 9.76
CA GLN A 43 -4.16 2.54 10.08
C GLN A 43 -2.70 2.34 9.70
N TRP A 44 -2.29 2.83 8.53
CA TRP A 44 -0.91 2.72 8.07
C TRP A 44 0.05 3.56 8.89
N ALA A 45 -0.37 4.72 9.39
CA ALA A 45 0.44 5.51 10.32
C ALA A 45 0.67 4.77 11.64
N ALA A 46 -0.32 4.02 12.13
CA ALA A 46 -0.21 3.21 13.36
C ALA A 46 0.61 1.93 13.16
N ALA A 47 0.65 1.38 11.95
CA ALA A 47 1.37 0.14 11.60
C ALA A 47 2.22 0.36 10.33
N PRO A 48 3.35 1.06 10.41
CA PRO A 48 4.18 1.38 9.26
C PRO A 48 4.79 0.11 8.64
N ASP A 49 4.81 0.09 7.29
CA ASP A 49 5.39 -0.97 6.48
C ASP A 49 6.14 -0.35 5.30
N ALA A 50 7.43 -0.66 5.16
CA ALA A 50 8.29 -0.07 4.13
C ALA A 50 7.77 -0.31 2.69
N SER A 51 7.00 -1.37 2.46
CA SER A 51 6.41 -1.66 1.15
C SER A 51 5.42 -0.59 0.66
N ARG A 52 4.87 0.21 1.58
CA ARG A 52 3.93 1.31 1.27
C ARG A 52 4.60 2.63 0.92
N LEU A 53 5.90 2.76 1.14
CA LEU A 53 6.62 4.02 0.88
C LEU A 53 6.45 4.53 -0.55
N PRO A 54 6.55 3.72 -1.62
CA PRO A 54 6.34 4.21 -2.98
C PRO A 54 4.96 4.83 -3.21
N LEU A 55 3.91 4.25 -2.62
CA LEU A 55 2.56 4.79 -2.66
C LEU A 55 2.47 6.12 -1.90
N LEU A 56 2.99 6.15 -0.67
CA LEU A 56 2.95 7.34 0.18
C LEU A 56 3.73 8.50 -0.43
N GLU A 57 4.87 8.23 -1.06
CA GLU A 57 5.62 9.23 -1.83
C GLU A 57 4.84 9.74 -3.04
N ALA A 58 4.14 8.86 -3.76
CA ALA A 58 3.29 9.26 -4.88
C ALA A 58 2.13 10.15 -4.41
N LEU A 59 1.56 9.89 -3.24
CA LEU A 59 0.56 10.75 -2.62
C LEU A 59 1.13 12.13 -2.25
N GLN A 60 2.31 12.16 -1.65
CA GLN A 60 2.97 13.41 -1.25
C GLN A 60 3.33 14.29 -2.45
N LYS A 61 3.78 13.68 -3.54
CA LYS A 61 4.16 14.37 -4.78
C LYS A 61 2.97 14.66 -5.69
N GLU A 62 1.77 14.25 -5.29
CA GLU A 62 0.52 14.39 -6.07
C GLU A 62 0.63 13.77 -7.48
N ASN A 63 1.43 12.73 -7.62
CA ASN A 63 1.65 12.01 -8.88
C ASN A 63 1.08 10.59 -8.89
N LEU A 64 0.09 10.32 -8.03
CA LEU A 64 -0.67 9.09 -8.02
C LEU A 64 -1.79 9.15 -9.06
N TYR A 65 -1.90 8.10 -9.85
CA TYR A 65 -2.91 7.92 -10.90
C TYR A 65 -3.64 6.59 -10.73
N VAL A 66 -4.84 6.55 -11.25
CA VAL A 66 -5.69 5.35 -11.26
C VAL A 66 -6.21 5.10 -12.68
N ASP A 67 -6.21 3.86 -13.10
CA ASP A 67 -6.79 3.43 -14.38
C ASP A 67 -8.29 3.12 -14.26
N THR A 68 -8.88 2.63 -15.34
CA THR A 68 -10.31 2.27 -15.42
C THR A 68 -10.67 1.04 -14.58
N GLN A 69 -9.70 0.18 -14.28
CA GLN A 69 -9.85 -1.05 -13.48
C GLN A 69 -9.49 -0.83 -11.99
N LYS A 70 -9.21 0.40 -11.59
CA LYS A 70 -8.82 0.76 -10.21
C LYS A 70 -7.45 0.25 -9.80
N HIS A 71 -6.51 0.15 -10.74
CA HIS A 71 -5.10 -0.09 -10.44
C HIS A 71 -4.36 1.22 -10.22
N ALA A 72 -3.41 1.19 -9.30
CA ALA A 72 -2.63 2.36 -8.89
C ALA A 72 -1.31 2.48 -9.65
N PHE A 73 -1.01 3.68 -10.12
CA PHE A 73 0.23 4.01 -10.83
C PHE A 73 0.81 5.32 -10.31
N ALA A 74 2.13 5.44 -10.36
CA ALA A 74 2.81 6.72 -10.19
C ALA A 74 3.29 7.24 -11.55
N GLN A 75 3.24 8.55 -11.75
CA GLN A 75 3.86 9.18 -12.91
C GLN A 75 5.22 9.75 -12.52
N ARG A 76 6.27 9.34 -13.20
CA ARG A 76 7.62 9.85 -13.00
C ARG A 76 8.28 10.11 -14.35
N ASN A 77 8.72 11.35 -14.58
CA ASN A 77 9.40 11.76 -15.83
C ASN A 77 8.64 11.36 -17.10
N GLY A 78 7.31 11.49 -17.10
CA GLY A 78 6.47 11.12 -18.24
C GLY A 78 6.18 9.62 -18.38
N SER A 79 6.78 8.78 -17.54
CA SER A 79 6.54 7.33 -17.51
C SER A 79 5.55 6.95 -16.41
N VAL A 80 4.73 5.97 -16.70
CA VAL A 80 3.77 5.39 -15.75
C VAL A 80 4.42 4.17 -15.08
N ILE A 81 4.52 4.20 -13.75
CA ILE A 81 5.14 3.16 -12.94
C ILE A 81 4.05 2.46 -12.13
N PRO A 82 3.90 1.14 -12.23
CA PRO A 82 2.93 0.42 -11.43
C PRO A 82 3.26 0.49 -9.95
N LEU A 83 2.25 0.72 -9.12
CA LEU A 83 2.34 0.67 -7.65
C LEU A 83 1.54 -0.49 -7.08
N GLY A 84 0.63 -1.06 -7.87
CA GLY A 84 -0.23 -2.18 -7.53
C GLY A 84 0.18 -3.47 -8.22
N GLU A 85 -0.79 -4.36 -8.36
CA GLU A 85 -0.57 -5.68 -8.97
C GLU A 85 -0.47 -5.63 -10.50
N SER A 86 -1.19 -4.70 -11.13
CA SER A 86 -1.16 -4.56 -12.59
C SER A 86 0.13 -3.89 -13.07
N GLN A 87 0.77 -4.50 -14.04
CA GLN A 87 2.00 -3.97 -14.65
C GLN A 87 1.73 -2.94 -15.75
N THR A 88 0.51 -2.91 -16.27
CA THR A 88 0.10 -2.04 -17.39
C THR A 88 -1.22 -1.36 -17.06
N ALA A 89 -1.33 -0.08 -17.38
CA ALA A 89 -2.58 0.66 -17.18
C ALA A 89 -3.63 0.22 -18.22
N GLU A 90 -4.83 -0.05 -17.75
CA GLU A 90 -5.99 -0.38 -18.58
C GLU A 90 -6.80 0.89 -18.89
N GLY A 91 -6.63 1.37 -20.10
CA GLY A 91 -7.31 2.59 -20.57
C GLY A 91 -6.73 3.90 -20.01
N PRO A 92 -7.48 5.01 -20.09
CA PRO A 92 -7.01 6.30 -19.63
C PRO A 92 -6.84 6.36 -18.13
N THR A 93 -5.74 6.96 -17.67
CA THR A 93 -5.46 7.17 -16.25
C THR A 93 -5.97 8.55 -15.78
N LYS A 94 -6.40 8.63 -14.53
CA LYS A 94 -6.82 9.87 -13.87
C LYS A 94 -5.97 10.13 -12.65
N ALA A 95 -5.59 11.40 -12.45
CA ALA A 95 -4.90 11.81 -11.23
C ALA A 95 -5.79 11.65 -9.99
N VAL A 96 -5.26 11.04 -8.96
CA VAL A 96 -5.92 10.92 -7.67
C VAL A 96 -5.72 12.24 -6.91
N ARG A 97 -6.82 12.97 -6.67
CA ARG A 97 -6.78 14.25 -5.97
C ARG A 97 -7.05 14.05 -4.48
N LEU A 98 -6.15 14.55 -3.66
CA LEU A 98 -6.27 14.53 -2.21
C LEU A 98 -6.99 15.77 -1.69
N THR A 99 -7.86 15.58 -0.69
CA THR A 99 -8.36 16.68 0.15
C THR A 99 -7.27 17.13 1.12
N ASN A 100 -7.39 18.31 1.71
CA ASN A 100 -6.44 18.79 2.72
C ASN A 100 -6.32 17.82 3.90
N ARG A 101 -7.43 17.22 4.33
CA ARG A 101 -7.41 16.19 5.38
C ARG A 101 -6.56 14.98 4.97
N LEU A 102 -6.75 14.46 3.77
CA LEU A 102 -5.97 13.31 3.27
C LEU A 102 -4.49 13.65 3.11
N ARG A 103 -4.14 14.89 2.71
CA ARG A 103 -2.74 15.35 2.66
C ARG A 103 -2.08 15.33 4.04
N VAL A 104 -2.77 15.82 5.07
CA VAL A 104 -2.25 15.79 6.44
C VAL A 104 -2.07 14.35 6.93
N LEU A 105 -3.04 13.47 6.72
CA LEU A 105 -2.94 12.06 7.10
C LEU A 105 -1.82 11.34 6.33
N ALA A 106 -1.66 11.61 5.03
CA ALA A 106 -0.56 11.06 4.23
C ALA A 106 0.80 11.53 4.75
N ALA A 107 0.94 12.81 5.11
CA ALA A 107 2.17 13.34 5.68
C ALA A 107 2.51 12.65 7.02
N THR A 108 1.52 12.43 7.87
CA THR A 108 1.69 11.67 9.12
C THR A 108 2.11 10.23 8.83
N ALA A 109 1.43 9.54 7.93
CA ALA A 109 1.79 8.17 7.55
C ALA A 109 3.21 8.09 6.99
N ILE A 110 3.63 9.03 6.14
CA ILE A 110 5.01 9.10 5.62
C ILE A 110 6.01 9.25 6.75
N ALA A 111 5.77 10.19 7.67
CA ALA A 111 6.69 10.44 8.79
C ALA A 111 6.85 9.19 9.66
N THR A 112 5.77 8.49 9.99
CA THR A 112 5.85 7.24 10.77
C THR A 112 6.55 6.11 10.01
N HIS A 113 6.34 5.99 8.70
CA HIS A 113 7.05 5.01 7.86
C HIS A 113 8.55 5.30 7.78
N GLN A 114 8.93 6.58 7.73
CA GLN A 114 10.34 6.98 7.73
C GLN A 114 11.04 6.70 9.07
N LEU A 115 10.31 6.62 10.18
CA LEU A 115 10.87 6.23 11.47
C LEU A 115 11.36 4.78 11.50
N VAL A 116 10.78 3.90 10.69
CA VAL A 116 11.19 2.50 10.56
C VAL A 116 12.12 2.24 9.38
N SER A 117 12.59 3.29 8.70
CA SER A 117 13.56 3.20 7.62
C SER A 117 14.89 2.63 8.11
N ASP A 118 15.60 1.89 7.27
CA ASP A 118 16.96 1.41 7.55
C ASP A 118 17.98 2.55 7.65
N SER A 119 17.68 3.70 7.04
CA SER A 119 18.53 4.90 7.07
C SER A 119 18.40 5.68 8.38
N VAL A 120 19.50 5.77 9.14
CA VAL A 120 19.56 6.56 10.38
C VAL A 120 19.25 8.04 10.14
N THR A 121 19.66 8.57 8.98
CA THR A 121 19.43 9.97 8.61
C THR A 121 17.95 10.24 8.39
N GLU A 122 17.26 9.34 7.69
CA GLU A 122 15.81 9.43 7.47
C GLU A 122 15.04 9.30 8.78
N ARG A 123 15.40 8.34 9.63
CA ARG A 123 14.76 8.19 10.96
C ARG A 123 14.89 9.45 11.81
N ARG A 124 16.08 10.07 11.84
CA ARG A 124 16.30 11.31 12.58
C ARG A 124 15.52 12.49 11.99
N ALA A 125 15.46 12.60 10.67
CA ALA A 125 14.69 13.65 10.01
C ALA A 125 13.19 13.50 10.30
N ALA A 126 12.65 12.30 10.23
CA ALA A 126 11.27 11.98 10.55
C ALA A 126 10.93 12.29 12.00
N ALA A 127 11.79 11.89 12.96
CA ALA A 127 11.61 12.18 14.37
C ALA A 127 11.55 13.69 14.66
N ARG A 128 12.44 14.47 14.04
CA ARG A 128 12.44 15.94 14.17
C ARG A 128 11.19 16.57 13.57
N GLN A 129 10.69 16.04 12.45
CA GLN A 129 9.47 16.53 11.84
C GLN A 129 8.27 16.26 12.74
N LEU A 130 8.11 15.04 13.24
CA LEU A 130 7.04 14.67 14.15
C LEU A 130 7.06 15.52 15.43
N GLN A 131 8.25 15.82 15.97
CA GLN A 131 8.38 16.73 17.14
C GLN A 131 7.89 18.15 16.85
N ARG A 132 8.14 18.67 15.63
CA ARG A 132 7.65 20.01 15.24
C ARG A 132 6.14 20.04 15.01
N ASP A 133 5.62 18.96 14.45
CA ASP A 133 4.20 18.83 14.08
C ASP A 133 3.38 18.15 15.17
N ALA A 134 4.00 17.89 16.36
CA ALA A 134 3.37 17.16 17.45
C ALA A 134 2.03 17.78 17.84
N ARG A 135 0.98 17.07 17.52
CA ARG A 135 -0.38 17.37 17.95
C ARG A 135 -0.82 16.28 18.94
N PRO A 136 -1.76 16.57 19.84
CA PRO A 136 -2.24 15.58 20.81
C PRO A 136 -2.75 14.28 20.17
N ASP A 137 -3.30 14.35 18.98
CA ASP A 137 -3.78 13.21 18.19
C ASP A 137 -2.67 12.35 17.58
N MET A 138 -1.43 12.87 17.52
CA MET A 138 -0.25 12.13 17.06
C MET A 138 0.46 11.35 18.16
N LEU A 139 0.20 11.65 19.43
CA LEU A 139 0.86 10.98 20.55
C LEU A 139 0.53 9.48 20.60
N ALA A 140 -0.65 9.09 20.16
CA ALA A 140 -1.07 7.69 20.07
C ALA A 140 -0.22 6.84 19.10
N PHE A 141 0.57 7.46 18.21
CA PHE A 141 1.44 6.75 17.26
C PHE A 141 2.89 6.64 17.75
N LEU A 142 3.23 7.24 18.89
CA LEU A 142 4.57 7.27 19.42
C LEU A 142 4.76 6.35 20.64
N GLU A 143 3.68 5.76 21.16
CA GLU A 143 3.67 4.74 22.21
C GLU A 143 3.74 3.33 21.60
#